data_eefc82337fa42d2034fd58077c05681c
#
_entry.id   eefc82337fa42d2034fd58077c05681c
#
_cell.length_a   1.000
_cell.length_b   1.000
_cell.length_c   1.000
_cell.angle_alpha   90.00
_cell.angle_beta   90.00
_cell.angle_gamma   90.00
#
_symmetry.space_group_name_H-M   'P 1'
#
loop_
_entity.id
_entity.type
_entity.pdbx_description
1 polymer ?
#
loop_
_entity_poly.entity_id
_entity_poly.type
_entity_poly.pdbx_seq_one_letter_code
_entity_poly.pdbx_strand_id
1 'polypeptide(L)'
;MVDGNDIVIVSAVRTPFGKYGGSLKDYDYYDLGAIPMKEVVSRVSLEPGMVDEVFWGVGDTSPCKDPYTPVAARQSLIKAGLPHETVSISFDMACVSAMHAVKLAAMTIKLGEAEIALAGGATSFSTEPMVVRGLRFSGYRLGDVKMEDPLYALGYKDFNPVAVDSDNVAKEYGIGREEQDEWALRSHTYYGDAWKAGKFKDEIMTLTIPQGKGEPKVLDIDEQYRPDTTLERLSKLSTVYGTEAITAGNAPGMNDGATAILVMTRGKAQKLGLQPLATVVSQVSLAINASRMPEGPGYAVQRVLKQADLNIDDISVMEINEAFACVPLVSTKLVAGDDAKKLKEIRDKTNINGSAIAIGHPNTASGARLIMNLMYELRRRGGGYALGAICGGLAQADATVIRVD
;
A
#
# COMPACT_ATOMS: atom_id res chain seq x y z
N MET A 1 18.67 13.62 20.02
CA MET A 1 17.74 14.17 21.04
C MET A 1 16.34 14.06 20.48
N VAL A 2 15.36 13.75 21.31
CA VAL A 2 13.94 13.67 20.92
C VAL A 2 13.40 15.11 20.85
N ASP A 3 12.96 15.56 19.66
CA ASP A 3 12.42 16.90 19.45
C ASP A 3 10.88 16.88 19.58
N GLY A 4 10.32 17.89 20.27
CA GLY A 4 8.86 18.08 20.34
C GLY A 4 8.19 18.30 18.99
N ASN A 5 8.95 18.74 17.98
CA ASN A 5 8.49 18.95 16.61
C ASN A 5 8.60 17.70 15.71
N ASP A 6 9.17 16.60 16.21
CA ASP A 6 9.19 15.35 15.48
C ASP A 6 7.78 14.94 15.08
N ILE A 7 7.59 14.53 13.84
CA ILE A 7 6.33 13.94 13.38
C ILE A 7 6.25 12.50 13.85
N VAL A 8 5.19 12.18 14.55
CA VAL A 8 4.96 10.85 15.12
C VAL A 8 3.64 10.25 14.63
N ILE A 9 3.64 8.93 14.50
CA ILE A 9 2.46 8.12 14.30
C ILE A 9 1.94 7.74 15.69
N VAL A 10 0.68 8.00 15.97
CA VAL A 10 0.05 7.68 17.26
C VAL A 10 -0.99 6.57 17.16
N SER A 11 -1.53 6.35 15.97
CA SER A 11 -2.47 5.25 15.70
C SER A 11 -2.36 4.83 14.24
N ALA A 12 -2.54 3.53 13.98
CA ALA A 12 -2.54 2.99 12.64
C ALA A 12 -3.37 1.71 12.57
N VAL A 13 -4.16 1.55 11.52
CA VAL A 13 -5.05 0.40 11.33
C VAL A 13 -5.39 0.20 9.87
N ARG A 14 -5.70 -1.04 9.51
CA ARG A 14 -6.22 -1.38 8.19
C ARG A 14 -7.35 -2.40 8.25
N THR A 15 -8.13 -2.44 7.22
CA THR A 15 -9.00 -3.59 6.99
C THR A 15 -8.16 -4.84 6.68
N PRO A 16 -8.65 -6.05 6.89
CA PRO A 16 -8.16 -7.19 6.14
C PRO A 16 -8.29 -6.88 4.65
N PHE A 17 -7.35 -7.36 3.82
CA PHE A 17 -7.47 -7.16 2.38
C PHE A 17 -8.26 -8.29 1.74
N GLY A 18 -9.36 -7.91 1.08
CA GLY A 18 -10.22 -8.82 0.32
C GLY A 18 -9.58 -9.18 -1.02
N LYS A 19 -9.80 -10.39 -1.50
CA LYS A 19 -9.50 -10.74 -2.89
C LYS A 19 -10.57 -10.21 -3.82
N TYR A 20 -10.25 -10.02 -5.10
CA TYR A 20 -11.20 -9.65 -6.14
C TYR A 20 -12.43 -10.56 -6.14
N GLY A 21 -13.62 -9.98 -6.05
CA GLY A 21 -14.87 -10.71 -5.90
C GLY A 21 -15.02 -11.47 -4.56
N GLY A 22 -14.17 -11.14 -3.56
CA GLY A 22 -14.17 -11.76 -2.24
C GLY A 22 -15.16 -11.15 -1.26
N SER A 23 -14.79 -11.16 0.04
CA SER A 23 -15.68 -10.72 1.12
C SER A 23 -15.99 -9.22 1.09
N LEU A 24 -15.10 -8.41 0.51
CA LEU A 24 -15.26 -6.95 0.44
C LEU A 24 -15.87 -6.45 -0.87
N LYS A 25 -16.29 -7.33 -1.76
CA LYS A 25 -16.76 -7.01 -3.13
C LYS A 25 -17.97 -6.06 -3.21
N ASP A 26 -18.71 -5.94 -2.13
CA ASP A 26 -19.92 -5.09 -2.08
C ASP A 26 -19.67 -3.73 -1.42
N TYR A 27 -18.42 -3.45 -1.02
CA TYR A 27 -17.99 -2.18 -0.42
C TYR A 27 -17.31 -1.31 -1.45
N ASP A 28 -17.85 -0.13 -1.73
CA ASP A 28 -17.16 0.89 -2.51
C ASP A 28 -15.94 1.44 -1.75
N TYR A 29 -15.01 2.07 -2.44
CA TYR A 29 -13.79 2.59 -1.82
C TYR A 29 -14.06 3.66 -0.74
N TYR A 30 -15.15 4.43 -0.85
CA TYR A 30 -15.51 5.38 0.20
C TYR A 30 -16.11 4.70 1.43
N ASP A 31 -16.82 3.58 1.25
CA ASP A 31 -17.29 2.73 2.34
C ASP A 31 -16.11 2.10 3.08
N LEU A 32 -15.19 1.48 2.30
CA LEU A 32 -13.97 0.90 2.84
C LEU A 32 -13.11 1.93 3.55
N GLY A 33 -12.97 3.14 2.99
CA GLY A 33 -12.19 4.21 3.58
C GLY A 33 -12.73 4.68 4.93
N ALA A 34 -14.04 4.77 5.08
CA ALA A 34 -14.67 5.21 6.33
C ALA A 34 -14.37 4.27 7.51
N ILE A 35 -14.19 2.98 7.25
CA ILE A 35 -13.98 1.97 8.29
C ILE A 35 -12.69 2.24 9.08
N PRO A 36 -11.47 2.25 8.48
CA PRO A 36 -10.24 2.51 9.21
C PRO A 36 -10.10 3.98 9.64
N MET A 37 -10.73 4.95 8.95
CA MET A 37 -10.76 6.35 9.40
C MET A 37 -11.42 6.47 10.77
N LYS A 38 -12.56 5.82 10.98
CA LYS A 38 -13.25 5.79 12.26
C LYS A 38 -12.42 5.08 13.32
N GLU A 39 -11.92 3.90 12.99
CA GLU A 39 -11.20 3.04 13.93
C GLU A 39 -9.90 3.69 14.40
N VAL A 40 -9.11 4.31 13.52
CA VAL A 40 -7.81 4.90 13.86
C VAL A 40 -7.92 6.03 14.88
N VAL A 41 -9.02 6.77 14.85
CA VAL A 41 -9.33 7.85 15.80
C VAL A 41 -9.83 7.27 17.13
N SER A 42 -10.73 6.26 17.07
CA SER A 42 -11.31 5.64 18.25
C SER A 42 -10.29 4.85 19.08
N ARG A 43 -9.30 4.21 18.45
CA ARG A 43 -8.24 3.45 19.14
C ARG A 43 -7.44 4.27 20.17
N VAL A 44 -7.33 5.55 19.95
CA VAL A 44 -6.63 6.48 20.85
C VAL A 44 -7.57 7.38 21.61
N SER A 45 -8.88 7.10 21.59
CA SER A 45 -9.91 7.89 22.24
C SER A 45 -9.81 9.38 21.92
N LEU A 46 -9.41 9.72 20.70
CA LEU A 46 -9.33 11.09 20.24
C LEU A 46 -10.72 11.57 19.86
N GLU A 47 -11.08 12.79 20.28
CA GLU A 47 -12.32 13.42 19.81
C GLU A 47 -12.25 13.66 18.30
N PRO A 48 -13.22 13.20 17.51
CA PRO A 48 -13.17 13.32 16.04
C PRO A 48 -12.96 14.76 15.54
N GLY A 49 -13.46 15.76 16.28
CA GLY A 49 -13.30 17.19 16.00
C GLY A 49 -11.88 17.73 16.12
N MET A 50 -10.93 16.92 16.60
CA MET A 50 -9.52 17.29 16.68
C MET A 50 -8.73 16.94 15.41
N VAL A 51 -9.31 16.21 14.46
CA VAL A 51 -8.66 15.91 13.16
C VAL A 51 -8.88 17.09 12.24
N ASP A 52 -7.81 17.82 11.95
CA ASP A 52 -7.84 19.02 11.12
C ASP A 52 -7.98 18.69 9.63
N GLU A 53 -7.23 17.69 9.15
CA GLU A 53 -7.15 17.40 7.72
C GLU A 53 -7.00 15.89 7.43
N VAL A 54 -7.56 15.46 6.28
CA VAL A 54 -7.48 14.08 5.77
C VAL A 54 -6.82 14.08 4.40
N PHE A 55 -5.69 13.36 4.28
CA PHE A 55 -4.99 13.08 3.02
C PHE A 55 -5.28 11.64 2.61
N TRP A 56 -5.93 11.44 1.46
CA TRP A 56 -6.45 10.14 1.11
C TRP A 56 -6.17 9.71 -0.33
N GLY A 57 -5.44 8.60 -0.47
CA GLY A 57 -5.21 7.96 -1.75
C GLY A 57 -6.44 7.22 -2.25
N VAL A 58 -6.87 7.54 -3.46
CA VAL A 58 -7.94 6.84 -4.17
C VAL A 58 -7.53 6.73 -5.63
N GLY A 59 -7.42 5.52 -6.14
CA GLY A 59 -7.19 5.28 -7.56
C GLY A 59 -8.51 5.34 -8.29
N ASP A 60 -8.45 5.76 -9.52
CA ASP A 60 -9.55 6.07 -10.42
C ASP A 60 -10.85 6.49 -9.72
N THR A 61 -11.12 7.77 -9.70
CA THR A 61 -12.34 8.33 -9.14
C THR A 61 -13.56 8.12 -10.03
N SER A 62 -13.45 7.25 -11.05
CA SER A 62 -14.62 6.76 -11.75
C SER A 62 -15.56 6.11 -10.75
N PRO A 63 -16.84 6.43 -10.80
CA PRO A 63 -17.77 5.88 -9.85
C PRO A 63 -17.82 4.35 -10.01
N CYS A 64 -17.49 3.66 -8.94
CA CYS A 64 -17.58 2.22 -8.91
C CYS A 64 -19.05 1.77 -8.97
N LYS A 65 -19.62 1.44 -7.83
CA LYS A 65 -21.00 0.96 -7.73
C LYS A 65 -22.03 2.08 -7.85
N ASP A 66 -21.68 3.29 -7.44
CA ASP A 66 -22.52 4.47 -7.43
C ASP A 66 -21.87 5.60 -8.24
N PRO A 67 -22.58 6.21 -9.24
CA PRO A 67 -22.04 7.32 -10.02
C PRO A 67 -21.79 8.61 -9.21
N TYR A 68 -22.14 8.65 -7.93
CA TYR A 68 -22.04 9.84 -7.09
C TYR A 68 -20.90 9.77 -6.07
N THR A 69 -19.72 9.27 -6.48
CA THR A 69 -18.56 9.06 -5.63
C THR A 69 -17.39 10.05 -5.78
N PRO A 70 -17.49 11.20 -6.48
CA PRO A 70 -16.41 12.18 -6.48
C PRO A 70 -16.15 12.70 -5.05
N VAL A 71 -14.95 13.28 -4.85
CA VAL A 71 -14.44 13.75 -3.53
C VAL A 71 -14.44 12.63 -2.46
N ALA A 72 -13.93 11.48 -2.83
CA ALA A 72 -14.00 10.24 -2.05
C ALA A 72 -13.53 10.39 -0.59
N ALA A 73 -12.42 11.09 -0.33
CA ALA A 73 -11.96 11.36 1.03
C ALA A 73 -13.04 12.07 1.86
N ARG A 74 -13.72 13.04 1.24
CA ARG A 74 -14.79 13.81 1.90
C ARG A 74 -15.98 12.92 2.27
N GLN A 75 -16.40 12.08 1.34
CA GLN A 75 -17.49 11.13 1.59
C GLN A 75 -17.11 10.11 2.68
N SER A 76 -15.88 9.57 2.62
CA SER A 76 -15.37 8.64 3.63
C SER A 76 -15.33 9.26 5.02
N LEU A 77 -14.77 10.47 5.16
CA LEU A 77 -14.64 11.11 6.48
C LEU A 77 -16.00 11.43 7.14
N ILE A 78 -16.98 11.91 6.35
CA ILE A 78 -18.33 12.17 6.85
C ILE A 78 -18.97 10.85 7.31
N LYS A 79 -18.83 9.78 6.51
CA LYS A 79 -19.34 8.45 6.86
C LYS A 79 -18.63 7.86 8.09
N ALA A 80 -17.35 8.17 8.28
CA ALA A 80 -16.59 7.80 9.47
C ALA A 80 -17.03 8.54 10.74
N GLY A 81 -17.79 9.61 10.60
CA GLY A 81 -18.25 10.46 11.71
C GLY A 81 -17.29 11.58 12.09
N LEU A 82 -16.34 11.94 11.20
CA LEU A 82 -15.55 13.14 11.39
C LEU A 82 -16.39 14.38 11.07
N PRO A 83 -16.08 15.56 11.67
CA PRO A 83 -16.82 16.79 11.45
C PRO A 83 -16.86 17.24 9.99
N HIS A 84 -17.88 18.00 9.64
CA HIS A 84 -17.99 18.62 8.33
C HIS A 84 -16.95 19.71 8.10
N GLU A 85 -16.35 20.22 9.16
CA GLU A 85 -15.27 21.22 9.14
C GLU A 85 -13.90 20.64 8.80
N THR A 86 -13.71 19.32 8.99
CA THR A 86 -12.43 18.65 8.64
C THR A 86 -12.17 18.75 7.14
N VAL A 87 -11.07 19.37 6.78
CA VAL A 87 -10.64 19.49 5.37
C VAL A 87 -10.17 18.14 4.82
N SER A 88 -10.30 17.90 3.53
CA SER A 88 -9.84 16.65 2.93
C SER A 88 -9.42 16.81 1.48
N ILE A 89 -8.44 16.04 1.08
CA ILE A 89 -7.99 15.90 -0.30
C ILE A 89 -8.00 14.41 -0.71
N SER A 90 -8.57 14.13 -1.87
CA SER A 90 -8.42 12.84 -2.56
C SER A 90 -7.43 13.00 -3.71
N PHE A 91 -6.51 12.07 -3.88
CA PHE A 91 -5.55 12.10 -4.97
C PHE A 91 -5.13 10.70 -5.40
N ASP A 92 -4.61 10.60 -6.61
CA ASP A 92 -4.12 9.37 -7.23
C ASP A 92 -2.64 9.51 -7.63
N MET A 93 -1.84 8.62 -7.10
CA MET A 93 -0.46 8.32 -7.51
C MET A 93 -0.26 6.81 -7.63
N ALA A 94 -1.35 6.08 -7.88
CA ALA A 94 -1.40 4.61 -7.85
C ALA A 94 -0.88 4.06 -6.51
N CYS A 95 0.00 3.03 -6.54
CA CYS A 95 0.43 2.30 -5.34
C CYS A 95 1.11 3.16 -4.27
N VAL A 96 1.75 4.28 -4.62
CA VAL A 96 2.42 5.18 -3.65
C VAL A 96 1.45 6.06 -2.88
N SER A 97 0.19 6.19 -3.31
CA SER A 97 -0.76 7.19 -2.80
C SER A 97 -0.83 7.25 -1.28
N ALA A 98 -1.05 6.13 -0.58
CA ALA A 98 -1.16 6.15 0.88
C ALA A 98 0.17 6.47 1.59
N MET A 99 1.33 6.11 1.04
CA MET A 99 2.62 6.53 1.59
C MET A 99 2.83 8.02 1.39
N HIS A 100 2.45 8.54 0.22
CA HIS A 100 2.49 9.97 -0.09
C HIS A 100 1.51 10.77 0.78
N ALA A 101 0.34 10.21 1.11
CA ALA A 101 -0.61 10.81 2.05
C ALA A 101 0.04 11.09 3.41
N VAL A 102 0.83 10.13 3.95
CA VAL A 102 1.58 10.32 5.19
C VAL A 102 2.62 11.44 5.05
N LYS A 103 3.25 11.56 3.89
CA LYS A 103 4.19 12.64 3.61
C LYS A 103 3.51 14.01 3.56
N LEU A 104 2.37 14.14 2.89
CA LEU A 104 1.59 15.38 2.85
C LEU A 104 1.15 15.78 4.25
N ALA A 105 0.58 14.85 5.03
CA ALA A 105 0.20 15.08 6.42
C ALA A 105 1.38 15.59 7.26
N ALA A 106 2.54 14.95 7.15
CA ALA A 106 3.76 15.39 7.84
C ALA A 106 4.21 16.80 7.42
N MET A 107 4.10 17.13 6.14
CA MET A 107 4.45 18.46 5.60
C MET A 107 3.50 19.55 6.11
N THR A 108 2.18 19.32 6.06
CA THR A 108 1.16 20.26 6.53
C THR A 108 1.30 20.55 8.02
N ILE A 109 1.55 19.51 8.84
CA ILE A 109 1.82 19.66 10.27
C ILE A 109 3.11 20.48 10.51
N LYS A 110 4.21 20.22 9.77
CA LYS A 110 5.46 20.98 9.89
C LYS A 110 5.31 22.44 9.50
N LEU A 111 4.41 22.76 8.58
CA LEU A 111 4.09 24.14 8.18
C LEU A 111 3.18 24.85 9.19
N GLY A 112 2.61 24.13 10.14
CA GLY A 112 1.69 24.66 11.16
C GLY A 112 0.27 24.91 10.64
N GLU A 113 -0.09 24.35 9.50
CA GLU A 113 -1.45 24.47 8.91
C GLU A 113 -2.42 23.44 9.53
N ALA A 114 -1.91 22.34 10.08
CA ALA A 114 -2.65 21.35 10.84
C ALA A 114 -1.86 20.92 12.07
N GLU A 115 -2.52 20.52 13.14
CA GLU A 115 -1.90 19.90 14.32
C GLU A 115 -2.02 18.38 14.29
N ILE A 116 -3.15 17.87 13.79
CA ILE A 116 -3.47 16.44 13.71
C ILE A 116 -4.01 16.14 12.32
N ALA A 117 -3.36 15.23 11.61
CA ALA A 117 -3.79 14.80 10.29
C ALA A 117 -3.99 13.29 10.19
N LEU A 118 -4.99 12.89 9.43
CA LEU A 118 -5.26 11.50 9.07
C LEU A 118 -4.79 11.26 7.64
N ALA A 119 -4.00 10.20 7.45
CA ALA A 119 -3.44 9.82 6.17
C ALA A 119 -3.72 8.35 5.85
N GLY A 120 -3.93 8.05 4.58
CA GLY A 120 -4.17 6.67 4.16
C GLY A 120 -4.66 6.54 2.74
N GLY A 121 -5.43 5.50 2.47
CA GLY A 121 -6.02 5.27 1.17
C GLY A 121 -6.95 4.06 1.15
N ALA A 122 -7.76 3.97 0.09
CA ALA A 122 -8.69 2.88 -0.14
C ALA A 122 -8.74 2.51 -1.61
N THR A 123 -8.92 1.22 -1.88
CA THR A 123 -9.16 0.66 -3.21
C THR A 123 -10.27 -0.37 -3.13
N SER A 124 -11.18 -0.34 -4.09
CA SER A 124 -12.18 -1.38 -4.31
C SER A 124 -12.20 -1.77 -5.80
N PHE A 125 -11.32 -2.67 -6.18
CA PHE A 125 -11.30 -3.21 -7.55
C PHE A 125 -12.55 -4.03 -7.89
N SER A 126 -13.16 -4.64 -6.87
CA SER A 126 -14.35 -5.46 -7.05
C SER A 126 -15.59 -4.65 -7.47
N THR A 127 -15.60 -3.35 -7.22
CA THR A 127 -16.72 -2.47 -7.60
C THR A 127 -16.42 -1.63 -8.84
N GLU A 128 -15.24 -1.78 -9.46
CA GLU A 128 -14.85 -1.03 -10.66
C GLU A 128 -15.80 -1.33 -11.83
N PRO A 129 -16.39 -0.30 -12.47
CA PRO A 129 -17.40 -0.51 -13.49
C PRO A 129 -16.79 -0.84 -14.85
N MET A 130 -17.52 -1.62 -15.65
CA MET A 130 -17.30 -1.67 -17.09
C MET A 130 -17.72 -0.35 -17.73
N VAL A 131 -16.92 0.17 -18.67
CA VAL A 131 -17.10 1.51 -19.25
C VAL A 131 -17.45 1.46 -20.73
N VAL A 132 -18.43 2.24 -21.13
CA VAL A 132 -18.75 2.50 -22.54
C VAL A 132 -18.43 3.96 -22.86
N ARG A 133 -17.51 4.19 -23.79
CA ARG A 133 -17.04 5.53 -24.16
C ARG A 133 -17.70 6.03 -25.46
N GLY A 134 -17.69 7.35 -25.66
CA GLY A 134 -18.08 7.97 -26.92
C GLY A 134 -19.57 8.15 -27.15
N LEU A 135 -20.47 7.67 -26.29
CA LEU A 135 -21.91 7.75 -26.51
C LEU A 135 -22.47 9.18 -26.43
N ARG A 136 -21.91 10.04 -25.58
CA ARG A 136 -22.49 11.36 -25.24
C ARG A 136 -22.61 12.31 -26.44
N PHE A 137 -21.56 12.38 -27.26
CA PHE A 137 -21.49 13.36 -28.36
C PHE A 137 -21.34 12.73 -29.73
N SER A 138 -20.78 11.54 -29.86
CA SER A 138 -20.53 10.89 -31.14
C SER A 138 -21.80 10.29 -31.77
N GLY A 139 -22.86 10.13 -30.98
CA GLY A 139 -24.05 9.45 -31.37
C GLY A 139 -23.78 7.99 -31.75
N TYR A 140 -24.75 7.15 -31.53
CA TYR A 140 -24.66 5.75 -31.89
C TYR A 140 -25.70 5.45 -32.97
N ARG A 141 -25.27 5.13 -34.20
CA ARG A 141 -26.20 4.91 -35.29
C ARG A 141 -26.39 3.42 -35.62
N LEU A 142 -25.31 2.70 -35.92
CA LEU A 142 -25.32 1.29 -36.32
C LEU A 142 -23.98 0.64 -35.95
N GLY A 143 -23.99 -0.65 -35.59
CA GLY A 143 -22.83 -1.46 -35.26
C GLY A 143 -22.75 -1.84 -33.77
N ASP A 144 -21.64 -2.44 -33.35
CA ASP A 144 -21.44 -2.93 -31.98
C ASP A 144 -20.99 -1.82 -31.05
N VAL A 145 -21.44 -1.89 -29.80
CA VAL A 145 -20.91 -1.07 -28.68
C VAL A 145 -19.82 -1.85 -27.96
N LYS A 146 -18.62 -1.27 -27.89
CA LYS A 146 -17.52 -1.85 -27.10
C LYS A 146 -17.70 -1.45 -25.65
N MET A 147 -17.80 -2.44 -24.76
CA MET A 147 -17.72 -2.28 -23.32
C MET A 147 -16.28 -2.60 -22.90
N GLU A 148 -15.62 -1.65 -22.23
CA GLU A 148 -14.22 -1.75 -21.83
C GLU A 148 -14.11 -2.12 -20.36
N ASP A 149 -13.14 -3.00 -20.04
CA ASP A 149 -12.75 -3.32 -18.67
C ASP A 149 -11.52 -2.47 -18.31
N PRO A 150 -11.63 -1.46 -17.41
CA PRO A 150 -10.50 -0.63 -17.03
C PRO A 150 -9.45 -1.39 -16.22
N LEU A 151 -9.81 -2.54 -15.64
CA LEU A 151 -8.88 -3.37 -14.88
C LEU A 151 -8.04 -4.30 -15.76
N TYR A 152 -8.42 -4.47 -17.04
CA TYR A 152 -7.68 -5.35 -17.93
C TYR A 152 -6.27 -4.83 -18.17
N ALA A 153 -5.27 -5.68 -17.89
CA ALA A 153 -3.84 -5.42 -18.05
C ALA A 153 -3.26 -4.30 -17.18
N LEU A 154 -4.05 -3.60 -16.34
CA LEU A 154 -3.61 -2.49 -15.48
C LEU A 154 -2.63 -1.55 -16.22
N GLY A 155 -3.01 -1.15 -17.43
CA GLY A 155 -2.16 -0.37 -18.32
C GLY A 155 -2.47 1.12 -18.30
N TYR A 156 -1.55 1.90 -18.85
CA TYR A 156 -1.72 3.32 -19.08
C TYR A 156 -1.80 3.57 -20.59
N LYS A 157 -2.56 4.60 -20.99
CA LYS A 157 -2.62 4.99 -22.39
C LYS A 157 -1.22 5.30 -22.92
N ASP A 158 -0.93 4.80 -24.11
CA ASP A 158 0.35 5.00 -24.83
C ASP A 158 1.58 4.30 -24.18
N PHE A 159 1.36 3.43 -23.18
CA PHE A 159 2.40 2.63 -22.52
C PHE A 159 2.08 1.14 -22.60
N ASN A 160 3.10 0.29 -22.43
CA ASN A 160 2.89 -1.14 -22.26
C ASN A 160 2.12 -1.45 -20.98
N PRO A 161 1.46 -2.62 -20.89
CA PRO A 161 1.02 -3.14 -19.62
C PRO A 161 2.16 -3.16 -18.59
N VAL A 162 1.88 -2.77 -17.36
CA VAL A 162 2.89 -2.62 -16.30
C VAL A 162 3.70 -3.91 -16.08
N ALA A 163 3.06 -5.08 -16.24
CA ALA A 163 3.72 -6.38 -16.17
C ALA A 163 4.79 -6.55 -17.26
N VAL A 164 4.52 -6.11 -18.50
CA VAL A 164 5.45 -6.24 -19.64
C VAL A 164 6.71 -5.41 -19.40
N ASP A 165 6.57 -4.16 -19.01
CA ASP A 165 7.71 -3.30 -18.71
C ASP A 165 8.51 -3.82 -17.50
N SER A 166 7.82 -4.35 -16.48
CA SER A 166 8.47 -4.95 -15.32
C SER A 166 9.27 -6.22 -15.65
N ASP A 167 8.72 -7.06 -16.51
CA ASP A 167 9.40 -8.29 -16.99
C ASP A 167 10.65 -7.96 -17.82
N ASN A 168 10.56 -6.96 -18.70
CA ASN A 168 11.71 -6.47 -19.48
C ASN A 168 12.84 -5.97 -18.57
N VAL A 169 12.53 -5.17 -17.56
CA VAL A 169 13.51 -4.71 -16.58
C VAL A 169 14.10 -5.87 -15.79
N ALA A 170 13.29 -6.81 -15.32
CA ALA A 170 13.77 -7.99 -14.60
C ALA A 170 14.77 -8.79 -15.43
N LYS A 171 14.50 -8.98 -16.73
CA LYS A 171 15.38 -9.66 -17.68
C LYS A 171 16.74 -8.96 -17.83
N GLU A 172 16.75 -7.63 -17.90
CA GLU A 172 18.01 -6.84 -17.94
C GLU A 172 18.88 -7.06 -16.68
N TYR A 173 18.21 -7.25 -15.51
CA TYR A 173 18.89 -7.57 -14.24
C TYR A 173 19.22 -9.07 -14.08
N GLY A 174 18.91 -9.91 -15.08
CA GLY A 174 19.13 -11.36 -15.02
C GLY A 174 18.22 -12.08 -14.02
N ILE A 175 17.04 -11.52 -13.74
CA ILE A 175 16.05 -12.09 -12.81
C ILE A 175 15.00 -12.84 -13.63
N GLY A 176 15.08 -14.18 -13.58
CA GLY A 176 14.21 -15.08 -14.35
C GLY A 176 12.96 -15.52 -13.56
N ARG A 177 12.23 -16.45 -14.17
CA ARG A 177 11.01 -17.04 -13.65
C ARG A 177 11.21 -17.75 -12.29
N GLU A 178 12.23 -18.56 -12.18
CA GLU A 178 12.51 -19.38 -10.99
C GLU A 178 12.74 -18.49 -9.75
N GLU A 179 13.62 -17.48 -9.87
CA GLU A 179 13.90 -16.54 -8.76
C GLU A 179 12.64 -15.76 -8.35
N GLN A 180 11.77 -15.42 -9.30
CA GLN A 180 10.49 -14.76 -9.01
C GLN A 180 9.51 -15.70 -8.30
N ASP A 181 9.42 -16.95 -8.70
CA ASP A 181 8.58 -17.95 -8.05
C ASP A 181 9.08 -18.31 -6.64
N GLU A 182 10.40 -18.39 -6.43
CA GLU A 182 11.02 -18.56 -5.11
C GLU A 182 10.68 -17.39 -4.18
N TRP A 183 10.74 -16.16 -4.69
CA TRP A 183 10.35 -14.98 -3.91
C TRP A 183 8.87 -15.01 -3.54
N ALA A 184 8.01 -15.42 -4.46
CA ALA A 184 6.57 -15.54 -4.20
C ALA A 184 6.27 -16.60 -3.13
N LEU A 185 6.91 -17.76 -3.22
CA LEU A 185 6.80 -18.80 -2.18
C LEU A 185 7.26 -18.27 -0.82
N ARG A 186 8.39 -17.56 -0.78
CA ARG A 186 8.92 -16.93 0.43
C ARG A 186 7.90 -15.95 1.02
N SER A 187 7.26 -15.11 0.19
CA SER A 187 6.24 -14.15 0.66
C SER A 187 5.08 -14.87 1.36
N HIS A 188 4.52 -15.93 0.75
CA HIS A 188 3.46 -16.71 1.37
C HIS A 188 3.91 -17.44 2.64
N THR A 189 5.10 -18.01 2.66
CA THR A 189 5.65 -18.70 3.84
C THR A 189 5.82 -17.73 5.00
N TYR A 190 6.43 -16.58 4.76
CA TYR A 190 6.68 -15.58 5.79
C TYR A 190 5.40 -14.95 6.32
N TYR A 191 4.42 -14.71 5.45
CA TYR A 191 3.11 -14.26 5.89
C TYR A 191 2.42 -15.28 6.80
N GLY A 192 2.42 -16.55 6.39
CA GLY A 192 1.79 -17.61 7.19
C GLY A 192 2.42 -17.77 8.57
N ASP A 193 3.75 -17.66 8.65
CA ASP A 193 4.48 -17.75 9.93
C ASP A 193 4.22 -16.50 10.80
N ALA A 194 4.22 -15.31 10.20
CA ALA A 194 3.89 -14.06 10.87
C ALA A 194 2.44 -14.06 11.39
N TRP A 195 1.50 -14.58 10.59
CA TRP A 195 0.10 -14.75 10.99
C TRP A 195 -0.04 -15.68 12.20
N LYS A 196 0.54 -16.89 12.14
CA LYS A 196 0.52 -17.84 13.25
C LYS A 196 1.15 -17.27 14.52
N ALA A 197 2.19 -16.44 14.37
CA ALA A 197 2.83 -15.72 15.47
C ALA A 197 2.01 -14.52 15.99
N GLY A 198 0.86 -14.22 15.38
CA GLY A 198 -0.03 -13.12 15.80
C GLY A 198 0.51 -11.73 15.50
N LYS A 199 1.45 -11.59 14.56
CA LYS A 199 2.13 -10.31 14.28
C LYS A 199 1.22 -9.24 13.67
N PHE A 200 0.08 -9.63 13.09
CA PHE A 200 -0.86 -8.72 12.44
C PHE A 200 -2.01 -8.23 13.32
N LYS A 201 -2.08 -8.68 14.59
CA LYS A 201 -3.20 -8.37 15.50
C LYS A 201 -3.39 -6.88 15.77
N ASP A 202 -2.29 -6.12 15.80
CA ASP A 202 -2.35 -4.69 16.08
C ASP A 202 -2.69 -3.86 14.83
N GLU A 203 -2.40 -4.39 13.63
CA GLU A 203 -2.63 -3.65 12.39
C GLU A 203 -3.97 -3.98 11.72
N ILE A 204 -4.41 -5.26 11.76
CA ILE A 204 -5.65 -5.70 11.12
C ILE A 204 -6.82 -5.57 12.10
N MET A 205 -7.86 -4.88 11.68
CA MET A 205 -9.14 -4.87 12.39
C MET A 205 -10.02 -6.03 11.93
N THR A 206 -10.81 -6.58 12.85
CA THR A 206 -11.80 -7.60 12.50
C THR A 206 -13.03 -6.94 11.89
N LEU A 207 -13.48 -7.42 10.74
CA LEU A 207 -14.72 -6.99 10.12
C LEU A 207 -15.80 -8.05 10.22
N THR A 208 -17.01 -7.61 10.51
CA THR A 208 -18.21 -8.44 10.45
C THR A 208 -18.96 -8.12 9.16
N ILE A 209 -18.90 -9.02 8.18
CA ILE A 209 -19.48 -8.82 6.85
C ILE A 209 -20.89 -9.41 6.84
N PRO A 210 -21.93 -8.59 6.64
CA PRO A 210 -23.30 -9.08 6.51
C PRO A 210 -23.41 -10.08 5.35
N GLN A 211 -24.10 -11.18 5.59
CA GLN A 211 -24.48 -12.11 4.53
C GLN A 211 -25.96 -11.91 4.23
N GLY A 212 -26.35 -11.93 2.95
CA GLY A 212 -27.75 -11.74 2.57
C GLY A 212 -28.70 -12.79 3.20
N LYS A 213 -28.20 -14.00 3.43
CA LYS A 213 -28.85 -15.06 4.20
C LYS A 213 -27.78 -15.81 5.00
N GLY A 214 -28.03 -16.04 6.28
CA GLY A 214 -27.12 -16.76 7.19
C GLY A 214 -26.42 -15.84 8.20
N GLU A 215 -25.51 -16.41 8.97
CA GLU A 215 -24.72 -15.69 9.96
C GLU A 215 -23.70 -14.76 9.29
N PRO A 216 -23.41 -13.60 9.86
CA PRO A 216 -22.39 -12.71 9.35
C PRO A 216 -21.02 -13.40 9.27
N LYS A 217 -20.27 -13.15 8.20
CA LYS A 217 -18.90 -13.66 8.05
C LYS A 217 -17.93 -12.78 8.82
N VAL A 218 -17.13 -13.38 9.68
CA VAL A 218 -15.97 -12.70 10.30
C VAL A 218 -14.81 -12.72 9.31
N LEU A 219 -14.24 -11.56 9.04
CA LEU A 219 -13.04 -11.37 8.22
C LEU A 219 -11.97 -10.70 9.08
N ASP A 220 -10.92 -11.43 9.40
CA ASP A 220 -9.80 -11.01 10.25
C ASP A 220 -8.43 -11.38 9.67
N ILE A 221 -8.40 -12.00 8.48
CA ILE A 221 -7.22 -12.41 7.74
C ILE A 221 -7.29 -11.89 6.30
N ASP A 222 -6.14 -11.65 5.69
CA ASP A 222 -6.04 -11.26 4.29
C ASP A 222 -6.39 -12.44 3.36
N GLU A 223 -7.35 -12.24 2.46
CA GLU A 223 -7.88 -13.32 1.60
C GLU A 223 -6.95 -13.71 0.44
N GLN A 224 -5.88 -12.95 0.21
CA GLN A 224 -4.88 -13.25 -0.82
C GLN A 224 -3.97 -14.41 -0.41
N TYR A 225 -3.79 -14.66 0.88
CA TYR A 225 -2.90 -15.70 1.40
C TYR A 225 -3.26 -17.09 0.90
N ARG A 226 -2.26 -17.82 0.40
CA ARG A 226 -2.38 -19.20 -0.11
C ARG A 226 -1.42 -20.11 0.64
N PRO A 227 -1.88 -20.79 1.71
CA PRO A 227 -1.03 -21.62 2.57
C PRO A 227 -0.47 -22.88 1.87
N ASP A 228 -1.06 -23.27 0.74
CA ASP A 228 -0.71 -24.45 -0.05
C ASP A 228 0.18 -24.13 -1.25
N THR A 229 0.80 -22.92 -1.29
CA THR A 229 1.74 -22.52 -2.34
C THR A 229 3.01 -23.37 -2.29
N THR A 230 3.43 -23.89 -3.45
CA THR A 230 4.68 -24.65 -3.63
C THR A 230 5.35 -24.23 -4.93
N LEU A 231 6.69 -24.39 -5.05
CA LEU A 231 7.41 -24.14 -6.30
C LEU A 231 6.86 -24.95 -7.46
N GLU A 232 6.48 -26.22 -7.20
CA GLU A 232 5.89 -27.09 -8.23
C GLU A 232 4.58 -26.51 -8.78
N ARG A 233 3.73 -25.95 -7.92
CA ARG A 233 2.47 -25.31 -8.36
C ARG A 233 2.74 -24.00 -9.09
N LEU A 234 3.65 -23.17 -8.60
CA LEU A 234 4.03 -21.90 -9.23
C LEU A 234 4.61 -22.12 -10.63
N SER A 235 5.52 -23.07 -10.79
CA SER A 235 6.19 -23.35 -12.07
C SER A 235 5.23 -23.79 -13.20
N LYS A 236 4.05 -24.32 -12.84
CA LYS A 236 3.01 -24.76 -13.80
C LYS A 236 2.09 -23.62 -14.28
N LEU A 237 2.18 -22.43 -13.66
CA LEU A 237 1.33 -21.31 -14.04
C LEU A 237 1.79 -20.69 -15.38
N SER A 238 0.83 -20.38 -16.22
CA SER A 238 1.08 -19.61 -17.44
C SER A 238 1.44 -18.17 -17.12
N THR A 239 2.29 -17.58 -17.94
CA THR A 239 2.61 -16.15 -17.87
C THR A 239 1.42 -15.29 -18.28
N VAL A 240 1.42 -14.04 -17.80
CA VAL A 240 0.33 -13.08 -18.04
C VAL A 240 0.76 -11.97 -19.00
N TYR A 241 -0.15 -11.42 -19.74
CA TYR A 241 0.04 -10.26 -20.63
C TYR A 241 1.18 -10.37 -21.64
N GLY A 242 1.60 -11.59 -22.00
CA GLY A 242 2.69 -11.83 -22.94
C GLY A 242 4.10 -11.70 -22.33
N THR A 243 4.22 -11.69 -21.00
CA THR A 243 5.49 -11.72 -20.28
C THR A 243 6.18 -13.10 -20.37
N GLU A 244 7.48 -13.17 -20.07
CA GLU A 244 8.25 -14.41 -20.07
C GLU A 244 8.29 -15.06 -18.66
N ALA A 245 8.22 -14.24 -17.56
CA ALA A 245 8.43 -14.72 -16.21
C ALA A 245 7.28 -14.38 -15.23
N ILE A 246 6.48 -13.34 -15.48
CA ILE A 246 5.42 -12.92 -14.57
C ILE A 246 4.16 -13.78 -14.75
N THR A 247 3.63 -14.27 -13.62
CA THR A 247 2.44 -15.11 -13.55
C THR A 247 1.48 -14.61 -12.47
N ALA A 248 0.27 -15.14 -12.41
CA ALA A 248 -0.66 -14.90 -11.32
C ALA A 248 -0.18 -15.47 -9.95
N GLY A 249 0.91 -16.22 -9.92
CA GLY A 249 1.50 -16.79 -8.71
C GLY A 249 2.62 -15.92 -8.11
N ASN A 250 3.34 -15.17 -8.95
CA ASN A 250 4.44 -14.30 -8.53
C ASN A 250 4.10 -12.79 -8.66
N ALA A 251 2.80 -12.50 -8.76
CA ALA A 251 2.20 -11.19 -8.69
C ALA A 251 1.10 -11.19 -7.61
N PRO A 252 0.80 -10.06 -6.96
CA PRO A 252 -0.39 -9.95 -6.13
C PRO A 252 -1.66 -10.02 -6.98
N GLY A 253 -2.77 -10.40 -6.38
CA GLY A 253 -4.08 -10.24 -6.98
C GLY A 253 -4.53 -8.77 -6.98
N MET A 254 -5.62 -8.48 -7.68
CA MET A 254 -6.42 -7.28 -7.42
C MET A 254 -7.13 -7.46 -6.09
N ASN A 255 -7.02 -6.48 -5.21
CA ASN A 255 -7.52 -6.60 -3.85
C ASN A 255 -8.30 -5.35 -3.44
N ASP A 256 -9.26 -5.56 -2.56
CA ASP A 256 -10.06 -4.52 -1.94
C ASP A 256 -9.54 -4.25 -0.53
N GLY A 257 -9.48 -2.98 -0.10
CA GLY A 257 -9.06 -2.68 1.25
C GLY A 257 -8.74 -1.22 1.48
N ALA A 258 -8.54 -0.87 2.75
CA ALA A 258 -8.22 0.48 3.16
C ALA A 258 -7.26 0.50 4.37
N THR A 259 -6.46 1.55 4.45
CA THR A 259 -5.49 1.79 5.54
C THR A 259 -5.61 3.21 6.05
N ALA A 260 -5.45 3.41 7.36
CA ALA A 260 -5.43 4.73 7.98
C ALA A 260 -4.32 4.86 9.02
N ILE A 261 -3.65 6.02 9.03
CA ILE A 261 -2.60 6.39 9.96
C ILE A 261 -2.91 7.77 10.52
N LEU A 262 -2.80 7.95 11.83
CA LEU A 262 -2.98 9.23 12.51
C LEU A 262 -1.62 9.80 12.89
N VAL A 263 -1.32 11.01 12.44
CA VAL A 263 -0.03 11.70 12.65
C VAL A 263 -0.22 13.06 13.30
N MET A 264 0.76 13.43 14.12
CA MET A 264 0.85 14.72 14.79
C MET A 264 2.29 15.02 15.19
N THR A 265 2.56 16.18 15.79
CA THR A 265 3.86 16.41 16.42
C THR A 265 3.96 15.61 17.72
N ARG A 266 5.19 15.24 18.13
CA ARG A 266 5.46 14.60 19.41
C ARG A 266 4.96 15.45 20.59
N GLY A 267 5.16 16.76 20.52
CA GLY A 267 4.67 17.70 21.55
C GLY A 267 3.14 17.71 21.67
N LYS A 268 2.43 17.59 20.53
CA LYS A 268 0.96 17.46 20.54
C LYS A 268 0.53 16.13 21.14
N ALA A 269 1.18 15.03 20.77
CA ALA A 269 0.90 13.71 21.33
C ALA A 269 1.07 13.71 22.86
N GLN A 270 2.17 14.31 23.38
CA GLN A 270 2.42 14.43 24.81
C GLN A 270 1.33 15.24 25.53
N LYS A 271 0.90 16.38 24.96
CA LYS A 271 -0.19 17.21 25.52
C LYS A 271 -1.51 16.45 25.60
N LEU A 272 -1.74 15.51 24.70
CA LEU A 272 -2.94 14.66 24.67
C LEU A 272 -2.78 13.36 25.47
N GLY A 273 -1.62 13.10 26.08
CA GLY A 273 -1.35 11.86 26.81
C GLY A 273 -1.19 10.64 25.91
N LEU A 274 -0.98 10.85 24.59
CA LEU A 274 -0.83 9.78 23.61
C LEU A 274 0.62 9.33 23.50
N GLN A 275 0.80 8.01 23.38
CA GLN A 275 2.14 7.43 23.21
C GLN A 275 2.46 7.29 21.71
N PRO A 276 3.56 7.86 21.21
CA PRO A 276 4.03 7.62 19.86
C PRO A 276 4.28 6.14 19.57
N LEU A 277 3.79 5.66 18.45
CA LEU A 277 4.08 4.32 17.94
C LEU A 277 5.40 4.30 17.16
N ALA A 278 5.65 5.35 16.37
CA ALA A 278 6.91 5.57 15.65
C ALA A 278 7.11 7.04 15.34
N THR A 279 8.35 7.42 15.07
CA THR A 279 8.74 8.72 14.49
C THR A 279 8.93 8.58 12.99
N VAL A 280 8.38 9.49 12.19
CA VAL A 280 8.67 9.62 10.77
C VAL A 280 9.97 10.40 10.61
N VAL A 281 11.06 9.71 10.27
CA VAL A 281 12.41 10.29 10.22
C VAL A 281 12.65 11.03 8.91
N SER A 282 12.36 10.37 7.80
CA SER A 282 12.58 10.91 6.45
C SER A 282 11.62 10.31 5.44
N GLN A 283 11.21 11.11 4.47
CA GLN A 283 10.35 10.66 3.37
C GLN A 283 10.80 11.31 2.07
N VAL A 284 10.85 10.54 1.00
CA VAL A 284 11.18 11.01 -0.33
C VAL A 284 10.17 10.55 -1.34
N SER A 285 10.02 11.34 -2.40
CA SER A 285 9.30 10.97 -3.60
C SER A 285 10.20 11.24 -4.80
N LEU A 286 10.14 10.37 -5.79
CA LEU A 286 10.83 10.54 -7.05
C LEU A 286 10.04 9.93 -8.20
N ALA A 287 10.44 10.23 -9.42
CA ALA A 287 9.99 9.56 -10.63
C ALA A 287 11.20 9.29 -11.50
N ILE A 288 11.15 8.20 -12.25
CA ILE A 288 12.16 7.78 -13.20
C ILE A 288 11.51 7.52 -14.56
N ASN A 289 12.25 6.97 -15.51
CA ASN A 289 11.66 6.56 -16.79
C ASN A 289 10.45 5.63 -16.56
N ALA A 290 9.32 5.98 -17.18
CA ALA A 290 8.02 5.35 -16.96
C ALA A 290 8.01 3.83 -17.16
N SER A 291 8.87 3.30 -18.05
CA SER A 291 8.99 1.86 -18.32
C SER A 291 9.93 1.11 -17.35
N ARG A 292 10.47 1.77 -16.32
CA ARG A 292 11.46 1.19 -15.40
C ARG A 292 10.97 1.04 -13.96
N MET A 293 9.68 0.81 -13.79
CA MET A 293 9.01 0.77 -12.50
C MET A 293 9.72 -0.08 -11.41
N PRO A 294 10.28 -1.29 -11.69
CA PRO A 294 10.95 -2.10 -10.66
C PRO A 294 12.20 -1.48 -10.03
N GLU A 295 12.80 -0.49 -10.69
CA GLU A 295 13.98 0.22 -10.16
C GLU A 295 13.59 1.34 -9.20
N GLY A 296 12.40 1.89 -9.35
CA GLY A 296 11.93 3.06 -8.59
C GLY A 296 12.15 2.96 -7.08
N PRO A 297 11.69 1.87 -6.41
CA PRO A 297 11.92 1.69 -4.98
C PRO A 297 13.40 1.64 -4.60
N GLY A 298 14.25 1.03 -5.42
CA GLY A 298 15.70 1.00 -5.19
C GLY A 298 16.32 2.40 -5.15
N TYR A 299 15.99 3.25 -6.11
CA TYR A 299 16.42 4.66 -6.12
C TYR A 299 15.82 5.45 -4.96
N ALA A 300 14.56 5.19 -4.60
CA ALA A 300 13.93 5.84 -3.46
C ALA A 300 14.61 5.45 -2.13
N VAL A 301 15.00 4.19 -1.95
CA VAL A 301 15.81 3.70 -0.82
C VAL A 301 17.13 4.46 -0.72
N GLN A 302 17.90 4.53 -1.81
CA GLN A 302 19.18 5.26 -1.80
C GLN A 302 18.99 6.74 -1.45
N ARG A 303 17.96 7.38 -1.99
CA ARG A 303 17.68 8.80 -1.76
C ARG A 303 17.23 9.09 -0.33
N VAL A 304 16.34 8.24 0.24
CA VAL A 304 15.82 8.46 1.60
C VAL A 304 16.88 8.23 2.66
N LEU A 305 17.76 7.24 2.47
CA LEU A 305 18.90 7.00 3.35
C LEU A 305 19.86 8.18 3.35
N LYS A 306 20.23 8.68 2.15
CA LYS A 306 21.07 9.89 2.04
C LYS A 306 20.42 11.12 2.73
N GLN A 307 19.12 11.31 2.57
CA GLN A 307 18.40 12.43 3.19
C GLN A 307 18.32 12.30 4.72
N ALA A 308 18.26 11.06 5.24
CA ALA A 308 18.22 10.76 6.66
C ALA A 308 19.60 10.72 7.33
N ASP A 309 20.69 10.84 6.56
CA ASP A 309 22.08 10.60 7.01
C ASP A 309 22.27 9.22 7.64
N LEU A 310 21.68 8.19 6.99
CA LEU A 310 21.73 6.79 7.41
C LEU A 310 22.34 5.91 6.32
N ASN A 311 22.91 4.79 6.75
CA ASN A 311 23.36 3.72 5.88
C ASN A 311 22.33 2.57 5.86
N ILE A 312 22.41 1.70 4.84
CA ILE A 312 21.52 0.54 4.77
C ILE A 312 21.71 -0.40 5.98
N ASP A 313 22.89 -0.41 6.59
CA ASP A 313 23.21 -1.25 7.74
C ASP A 313 22.55 -0.76 9.04
N ASP A 314 22.18 0.51 9.11
CA ASP A 314 21.41 1.09 10.23
C ASP A 314 19.95 0.62 10.22
N ILE A 315 19.47 0.10 9.09
CA ILE A 315 18.08 -0.34 8.92
C ILE A 315 17.93 -1.78 9.41
N SER A 316 17.14 -1.97 10.47
CA SER A 316 16.88 -3.29 11.07
C SER A 316 15.94 -4.15 10.24
N VAL A 317 14.94 -3.52 9.61
CA VAL A 317 13.90 -4.18 8.80
C VAL A 317 13.55 -3.28 7.62
N MET A 318 13.36 -3.91 6.47
CA MET A 318 12.96 -3.23 5.25
C MET A 318 11.72 -3.89 4.64
N GLU A 319 10.88 -3.11 4.00
CA GLU A 319 9.80 -3.63 3.17
C GLU A 319 9.76 -2.89 1.83
N ILE A 320 9.82 -3.66 0.73
CA ILE A 320 9.60 -3.18 -0.64
C ILE A 320 8.32 -3.83 -1.13
N ASN A 321 7.35 -3.01 -1.56
CA ASN A 321 6.09 -3.52 -2.06
C ASN A 321 6.28 -4.49 -3.23
N GLU A 322 5.58 -5.61 -3.18
CA GLU A 322 5.64 -6.66 -4.20
C GLU A 322 4.57 -6.43 -5.27
N ALA A 323 4.66 -5.32 -6.03
CA ALA A 323 3.77 -5.15 -7.19
C ALA A 323 3.91 -6.31 -8.19
N PHE A 324 5.11 -6.88 -8.28
CA PHE A 324 5.50 -8.17 -8.84
C PHE A 324 6.69 -8.67 -8.03
N ALA A 325 6.98 -9.96 -8.04
CA ALA A 325 8.15 -10.51 -7.36
C ALA A 325 9.47 -9.89 -7.85
N CYS A 326 9.54 -9.49 -9.11
CA CYS A 326 10.73 -8.83 -9.67
C CYS A 326 11.00 -7.45 -9.05
N VAL A 327 10.02 -6.75 -8.49
CA VAL A 327 10.21 -5.40 -7.94
C VAL A 327 11.18 -5.39 -6.76
N PRO A 328 10.98 -6.15 -5.67
CA PRO A 328 11.95 -6.22 -4.59
C PRO A 328 13.30 -6.86 -5.05
N LEU A 329 13.27 -7.81 -5.99
CA LEU A 329 14.47 -8.44 -6.51
C LEU A 329 15.36 -7.44 -7.26
N VAL A 330 14.82 -6.65 -8.18
CA VAL A 330 15.51 -5.58 -8.90
C VAL A 330 15.98 -4.49 -7.94
N SER A 331 15.07 -3.98 -7.11
CA SER A 331 15.36 -2.88 -6.19
C SER A 331 16.46 -3.22 -5.19
N THR A 332 16.46 -4.44 -4.60
CA THR A 332 17.52 -4.88 -3.68
C THR A 332 18.86 -5.05 -4.39
N LYS A 333 18.86 -5.55 -5.63
CA LYS A 333 20.06 -5.67 -6.46
C LYS A 333 20.66 -4.30 -6.79
N LEU A 334 19.81 -3.31 -7.12
CA LEU A 334 20.23 -1.93 -7.36
C LEU A 334 20.85 -1.28 -6.10
N VAL A 335 20.27 -1.52 -4.93
CA VAL A 335 20.81 -1.00 -3.66
C VAL A 335 22.12 -1.66 -3.25
N ALA A 336 22.25 -2.96 -3.50
CA ALA A 336 23.47 -3.71 -3.18
C ALA A 336 24.64 -3.40 -4.13
N GLY A 337 24.34 -3.04 -5.39
CA GLY A 337 25.35 -2.97 -6.46
C GLY A 337 25.87 -4.37 -6.78
N ASP A 338 27.17 -4.47 -7.06
CA ASP A 338 27.82 -5.75 -7.43
C ASP A 338 28.25 -6.60 -6.21
N ASP A 339 27.86 -6.21 -5.01
CA ASP A 339 28.20 -6.93 -3.78
C ASP A 339 27.16 -8.00 -3.44
N ALA A 340 27.49 -9.25 -3.75
CA ALA A 340 26.61 -10.40 -3.50
C ALA A 340 26.34 -10.66 -2.01
N LYS A 341 27.31 -10.36 -1.12
CA LYS A 341 27.13 -10.51 0.33
C LYS A 341 26.14 -9.47 0.83
N LYS A 342 26.30 -8.23 0.44
CA LYS A 342 25.39 -7.13 0.78
C LYS A 342 24.00 -7.37 0.22
N LEU A 343 23.87 -7.90 -1.00
CA LEU A 343 22.58 -8.28 -1.58
C LEU A 343 21.84 -9.29 -0.69
N LYS A 344 22.56 -10.34 -0.26
CA LYS A 344 21.97 -11.33 0.64
C LYS A 344 21.51 -10.70 1.97
N GLU A 345 22.35 -9.91 2.60
CA GLU A 345 22.03 -9.22 3.88
C GLU A 345 20.82 -8.29 3.75
N ILE A 346 20.71 -7.56 2.63
CA ILE A 346 19.55 -6.71 2.34
C ILE A 346 18.28 -7.57 2.15
N ARG A 347 18.36 -8.64 1.36
CA ARG A 347 17.21 -9.53 1.11
C ARG A 347 16.74 -10.26 2.37
N ASP A 348 17.67 -10.65 3.25
CA ASP A 348 17.35 -11.33 4.52
C ASP A 348 16.51 -10.46 5.45
N LYS A 349 16.68 -9.13 5.44
CA LYS A 349 15.88 -8.18 6.23
C LYS A 349 14.72 -7.53 5.48
N THR A 350 14.49 -7.91 4.21
CA THR A 350 13.41 -7.38 3.37
C THR A 350 12.19 -8.29 3.39
N ASN A 351 10.99 -7.72 3.56
CA ASN A 351 9.68 -8.40 3.50
C ASN A 351 9.57 -9.63 4.43
N ILE A 352 10.09 -9.49 5.65
CA ILE A 352 10.23 -10.60 6.61
C ILE A 352 8.91 -11.11 7.20
N ASN A 353 7.82 -10.44 6.96
CA ASN A 353 6.45 -10.86 7.35
C ASN A 353 5.59 -11.20 6.11
N GLY A 354 6.22 -11.44 4.96
CA GLY A 354 5.54 -11.43 3.67
C GLY A 354 5.21 -9.99 3.23
N SER A 355 4.75 -9.82 2.01
CA SER A 355 4.28 -8.54 1.49
C SER A 355 3.14 -8.75 0.48
N ALA A 356 2.98 -7.86 -0.51
CA ALA A 356 1.78 -7.76 -1.34
C ALA A 356 1.36 -9.06 -2.04
N ILE A 357 2.30 -9.93 -2.43
CA ILE A 357 1.96 -11.22 -3.08
C ILE A 357 1.12 -12.10 -2.15
N ALA A 358 1.43 -12.11 -0.85
CA ALA A 358 0.71 -12.92 0.13
C ALA A 358 -0.38 -12.12 0.87
N ILE A 359 -0.13 -10.84 1.16
CA ILE A 359 -1.07 -9.96 1.88
C ILE A 359 -2.20 -9.49 0.96
N GLY A 360 -1.87 -9.18 -0.30
CA GLY A 360 -2.72 -8.49 -1.24
C GLY A 360 -2.25 -7.07 -1.53
N HIS A 361 -2.75 -6.51 -2.63
CA HIS A 361 -2.35 -5.19 -3.11
C HIS A 361 -3.55 -4.31 -3.48
N PRO A 362 -4.31 -3.79 -2.49
CA PRO A 362 -5.27 -2.74 -2.74
C PRO A 362 -4.49 -1.45 -3.04
N ASN A 363 -4.22 -1.25 -4.29
CA ASN A 363 -3.36 -0.24 -4.92
C ASN A 363 -3.05 0.97 -4.03
N THR A 364 -3.98 1.91 -3.91
CA THR A 364 -3.80 3.18 -3.22
C THR A 364 -3.74 3.09 -1.68
N ALA A 365 -4.07 1.93 -1.10
CA ALA A 365 -3.98 1.67 0.34
C ALA A 365 -2.62 1.10 0.78
N SER A 366 -1.87 0.48 -0.15
CA SER A 366 -0.71 -0.34 0.17
C SER A 366 0.45 0.43 0.80
N GLY A 367 0.69 1.68 0.39
CA GLY A 367 1.82 2.46 0.90
C GLY A 367 1.80 2.69 2.42
N ALA A 368 0.63 2.95 3.00
CA ALA A 368 0.47 3.09 4.45
C ALA A 368 0.58 1.74 5.17
N ARG A 369 0.16 0.63 4.54
CA ARG A 369 0.32 -0.72 5.09
C ARG A 369 1.80 -1.07 5.29
N LEU A 370 2.70 -0.68 4.37
CA LEU A 370 4.14 -0.89 4.55
C LEU A 370 4.65 -0.19 5.81
N ILE A 371 4.32 1.09 5.98
CA ILE A 371 4.71 1.87 7.17
C ILE A 371 4.19 1.20 8.43
N MET A 372 2.94 0.76 8.43
CA MET A 372 2.26 0.13 9.55
C MET A 372 2.94 -1.21 9.94
N ASN A 373 3.18 -2.10 8.98
CA ASN A 373 3.82 -3.40 9.23
C ASN A 373 5.22 -3.21 9.81
N LEU A 374 6.03 -2.32 9.24
CA LEU A 374 7.36 -1.99 9.71
C LEU A 374 7.35 -1.41 11.13
N MET A 375 6.43 -0.50 11.42
CA MET A 375 6.26 0.11 12.73
C MET A 375 5.96 -0.94 13.80
N TYR A 376 4.99 -1.80 13.58
CA TYR A 376 4.65 -2.84 14.54
C TYR A 376 5.74 -3.91 14.67
N GLU A 377 6.47 -4.21 13.59
CA GLU A 377 7.62 -5.11 13.67
C GLU A 377 8.77 -4.53 14.50
N LEU A 378 9.12 -3.25 14.33
CA LEU A 378 10.12 -2.60 15.16
C LEU A 378 9.74 -2.59 16.65
N ARG A 379 8.47 -2.33 16.95
CA ARG A 379 7.96 -2.36 18.34
C ARG A 379 8.14 -3.74 18.97
N ARG A 380 7.88 -4.82 18.22
CA ARG A 380 8.13 -6.20 18.70
C ARG A 380 9.62 -6.49 18.92
N ARG A 381 10.51 -5.81 18.20
CA ARG A 381 11.97 -5.99 18.30
C ARG A 381 12.62 -5.10 19.35
N GLY A 382 11.88 -4.19 19.98
CA GLY A 382 12.41 -3.28 20.98
C GLY A 382 13.00 -1.99 20.40
N GLY A 383 12.66 -1.65 19.14
CA GLY A 383 13.03 -0.38 18.51
C GLY A 383 13.98 -0.51 17.32
N GLY A 384 14.51 0.64 16.87
CA GLY A 384 15.44 0.75 15.75
C GLY A 384 14.86 1.51 14.55
N TYR A 385 15.53 1.42 13.40
CA TYR A 385 15.10 2.03 12.15
C TYR A 385 14.51 0.99 11.19
N ALA A 386 13.44 1.36 10.51
CA ALA A 386 12.89 0.60 9.39
C ALA A 386 12.67 1.48 8.17
N LEU A 387 12.69 0.85 6.99
CA LEU A 387 12.54 1.53 5.72
C LEU A 387 11.49 0.83 4.87
N GLY A 388 10.46 1.57 4.46
CA GLY A 388 9.46 1.15 3.48
C GLY A 388 9.68 1.84 2.14
N ALA A 389 9.58 1.09 1.04
CA ALA A 389 9.64 1.66 -0.31
C ALA A 389 8.60 1.01 -1.22
N ILE A 390 8.03 1.81 -2.11
CA ILE A 390 6.96 1.39 -3.00
C ILE A 390 7.08 2.10 -4.35
N CYS A 391 6.84 1.37 -5.45
CA CYS A 391 6.64 1.95 -6.77
C CYS A 391 5.19 2.42 -6.95
N GLY A 392 4.98 3.33 -7.88
CA GLY A 392 3.67 3.87 -8.25
C GLY A 392 3.47 3.99 -9.74
N GLY A 393 2.38 4.63 -10.12
CA GLY A 393 2.01 4.81 -11.52
C GLY A 393 3.12 5.46 -12.34
N LEU A 394 3.45 4.86 -13.51
CA LEU A 394 4.46 5.36 -14.45
C LEU A 394 5.82 5.62 -13.78
N ALA A 395 6.27 4.65 -12.98
CA ALA A 395 7.57 4.64 -12.30
C ALA A 395 7.81 5.82 -11.34
N GLN A 396 6.77 6.37 -10.73
CA GLN A 396 6.89 7.12 -9.49
C GLN A 396 7.32 6.16 -8.36
N ALA A 397 7.98 6.64 -7.34
CA ALA A 397 8.34 5.85 -6.17
C ALA A 397 8.46 6.72 -4.93
N ASP A 398 7.99 6.19 -3.82
CA ASP A 398 8.13 6.79 -2.49
C ASP A 398 8.93 5.85 -1.57
N ALA A 399 9.69 6.44 -0.65
CA ALA A 399 10.29 5.72 0.47
C ALA A 399 10.16 6.52 1.76
N THR A 400 9.97 5.79 2.86
CA THR A 400 9.84 6.34 4.21
C THR A 400 10.76 5.60 5.16
N VAL A 401 11.55 6.34 5.95
CA VAL A 401 12.28 5.83 7.11
C VAL A 401 11.50 6.20 8.36
N ILE A 402 11.24 5.21 9.19
CA ILE A 402 10.64 5.39 10.52
C ILE A 402 11.59 4.90 11.60
N ARG A 403 11.43 5.44 12.82
CA ARG A 403 12.13 4.98 14.00
C ARG A 403 11.14 4.67 15.12
N VAL A 404 11.39 3.59 15.83
CA VAL A 404 10.78 3.26 17.12
C VAL A 404 11.86 3.38 18.18
N ASP A 405 11.56 4.13 19.26
CA ASP A 405 12.48 4.37 20.38
C ASP A 405 12.39 3.26 21.43
#